data_8499c0a9b2547c5e5260cec247b001bc
#
_entry.id   8499c0a9b2547c5e5260cec247b001bc
#
_cell.length_a   1.000
_cell.length_b   1.000
_cell.length_c   1.000
_cell.angle_alpha   90.00
_cell.angle_beta   90.00
_cell.angle_gamma   90.00
#
_symmetry.space_group_name_H-M   'P 1'
#
loop_
_entity.id
_entity.type
_entity.pdbx_description
1 polymer ?
#
loop_
_entity_poly.entity_id
_entity_poly.type
_entity_poly.pdbx_seq_one_letter_code
_entity_poly.pdbx_strand_id
1 'polypeptide(L)'
;ILPHIFCANRFRDIEKIFPKENGLSKNGLKSACSITNLVMYLYYQEPMWKQYVIDESKEFLQNKHTAEEKAVINGFLALIEKNWEKFSLELANLCKAHRKSKDYGENPFTRKISFFAFGLYNFARYLYREEVKNITLPQNEFLFEDFRIYQESTSCQIGQPFCIFEEPLLLLNDFEKIDLPIMYLTAGKKRVLDIENYRQ
;
A
#
# COMPACT_ATOMS: atom_id res chain seq x y z
N ILE A 1 -5.21 -4.70 -1.51
CA ILE A 1 -4.63 -4.91 -0.17
C ILE A 1 -3.74 -3.74 0.24
N LEU A 2 -2.65 -3.41 -0.49
CA LEU A 2 -1.70 -2.35 -0.11
C LEU A 2 -2.33 -1.00 0.25
N PRO A 3 -3.27 -0.42 -0.53
CA PRO A 3 -3.87 0.85 -0.16
C PRO A 3 -4.57 0.82 1.21
N HIS A 4 -5.21 -0.30 1.56
CA HIS A 4 -5.89 -0.46 2.84
C HIS A 4 -4.90 -0.54 4.01
N ILE A 5 -3.80 -1.30 3.83
CA ILE A 5 -2.71 -1.38 4.81
C ILE A 5 -2.15 0.00 5.09
N PHE A 6 -1.92 0.79 4.05
CA PHE A 6 -1.36 2.12 4.16
C PHE A 6 -2.34 3.12 4.82
N CYS A 7 -3.62 3.06 4.45
CA CYS A 7 -4.64 3.87 5.11
C CYS A 7 -4.81 3.53 6.59
N ALA A 8 -4.61 2.26 6.97
CA ALA A 8 -4.69 1.79 8.35
C ALA A 8 -3.37 1.95 9.14
N ASN A 9 -2.32 2.52 8.55
CA ASN A 9 -0.97 2.66 9.12
C ASN A 9 -0.32 1.33 9.54
N ARG A 10 -0.74 0.21 8.96
CA ARG A 10 -0.24 -1.14 9.28
C ARG A 10 1.01 -1.50 8.47
N PHE A 11 1.99 -0.61 8.43
CA PHE A 11 3.19 -0.77 7.61
C PHE A 11 4.03 -1.99 7.96
N ARG A 12 4.00 -2.46 9.21
CA ARG A 12 4.71 -3.69 9.62
C ARG A 12 4.16 -4.95 8.94
N ASP A 13 2.91 -4.91 8.45
CA ASP A 13 2.34 -6.03 7.71
C ASP A 13 3.02 -6.23 6.34
N ILE A 14 3.78 -5.24 5.86
CA ILE A 14 4.60 -5.38 4.65
C ILE A 14 5.59 -6.54 4.80
N GLU A 15 6.21 -6.71 5.97
CA GLU A 15 7.15 -7.79 6.23
C GLU A 15 6.50 -9.18 6.15
N LYS A 16 5.24 -9.28 6.60
CA LYS A 16 4.48 -10.53 6.57
C LYS A 16 4.00 -10.87 5.15
N ILE A 17 3.55 -9.86 4.39
CA ILE A 17 2.96 -10.06 3.08
C ILE A 17 4.02 -10.17 1.99
N PHE A 18 5.08 -9.39 2.12
CA PHE A 18 6.20 -9.31 1.18
C PHE A 18 7.53 -9.48 1.91
N PRO A 19 7.83 -10.70 2.43
CA PRO A 19 9.08 -10.96 3.14
C PRO A 19 10.28 -10.63 2.25
N LYS A 20 11.30 -9.97 2.84
CA LYS A 20 12.51 -9.51 2.15
C LYS A 20 13.24 -10.63 1.41
N GLU A 21 13.32 -11.79 2.03
CA GLU A 21 13.99 -13.00 1.51
C GLU A 21 13.36 -13.53 0.21
N ASN A 22 12.11 -13.21 -0.06
CA ASN A 22 11.46 -13.58 -1.32
C ASN A 22 11.95 -12.75 -2.50
N GLY A 23 12.63 -11.62 -2.25
CA GLY A 23 13.08 -10.70 -3.28
C GLY A 23 11.93 -10.02 -4.01
N LEU A 24 12.26 -9.30 -5.07
CA LEU A 24 11.29 -8.59 -5.88
C LEU A 24 10.37 -9.52 -6.67
N SER A 25 9.11 -9.14 -6.81
CA SER A 25 8.12 -9.88 -7.59
C SER A 25 8.44 -9.84 -9.08
N LYS A 26 8.44 -11.01 -9.73
CA LYS A 26 8.73 -11.14 -11.18
C LYS A 26 7.56 -11.68 -11.98
N ASN A 27 6.55 -12.22 -11.31
CA ASN A 27 5.44 -12.91 -11.94
C ASN A 27 4.11 -12.34 -11.41
N GLY A 28 3.21 -12.00 -12.32
CA GLY A 28 1.88 -11.48 -11.99
C GLY A 28 1.42 -10.38 -12.93
N LEU A 29 0.37 -9.69 -12.54
CA LEU A 29 -0.09 -8.50 -13.25
C LEU A 29 0.98 -7.40 -13.15
N LYS A 30 1.36 -6.81 -14.29
CA LYS A 30 2.45 -5.82 -14.35
C LYS A 30 2.26 -4.68 -13.34
N SER A 31 1.06 -4.10 -13.23
CA SER A 31 0.78 -3.04 -12.26
C SER A 31 0.97 -3.49 -10.82
N ALA A 32 0.51 -4.70 -10.48
CA ALA A 32 0.67 -5.24 -9.13
C ALA A 32 2.14 -5.51 -8.80
N CYS A 33 2.90 -6.09 -9.74
CA CYS A 33 4.34 -6.32 -9.55
C CYS A 33 5.10 -5.02 -9.34
N SER A 34 4.90 -4.02 -10.23
CA SER A 34 5.61 -2.75 -10.14
C SER A 34 5.28 -2.00 -8.84
N ILE A 35 4.01 -1.96 -8.43
CA ILE A 35 3.63 -1.33 -7.14
C ILE A 35 4.27 -2.08 -5.97
N THR A 36 4.20 -3.42 -5.95
CA THR A 36 4.79 -4.24 -4.88
C THR A 36 6.31 -4.01 -4.80
N ASN A 37 7.00 -4.03 -5.94
CA ASN A 37 8.45 -3.84 -5.99
C ASN A 37 8.88 -2.45 -5.51
N LEU A 38 8.13 -1.39 -5.87
CA LEU A 38 8.36 -0.04 -5.37
C LEU A 38 8.16 0.05 -3.86
N VAL A 39 7.10 -0.57 -3.34
CA VAL A 39 6.85 -0.63 -1.90
C VAL A 39 7.96 -1.38 -1.17
N MET A 40 8.35 -2.54 -1.67
CA MET A 40 9.45 -3.33 -1.08
C MET A 40 10.76 -2.55 -1.08
N TYR A 41 11.09 -1.89 -2.20
CA TYR A 41 12.30 -1.07 -2.25
C TYR A 41 12.26 0.09 -1.24
N LEU A 42 11.17 0.84 -1.19
CA LEU A 42 11.02 1.97 -0.26
C LEU A 42 11.01 1.55 1.20
N TYR A 43 10.45 0.39 1.50
CA TYR A 43 10.37 -0.13 2.87
C TYR A 43 11.70 -0.71 3.34
N TYR A 44 12.31 -1.60 2.55
CA TYR A 44 13.55 -2.30 2.93
C TYR A 44 14.83 -1.52 2.61
N GLN A 45 14.77 -0.53 1.74
CA GLN A 45 15.90 0.30 1.32
C GLN A 45 17.09 -0.51 0.79
N GLU A 46 16.83 -1.64 0.10
CA GLU A 46 17.88 -2.48 -0.47
C GLU A 46 18.53 -1.80 -1.70
N PRO A 47 19.81 -1.41 -1.63
CA PRO A 47 20.45 -0.64 -2.70
C PRO A 47 20.43 -1.36 -4.05
N MET A 48 20.59 -2.68 -4.05
CA MET A 48 20.61 -3.51 -5.25
C MET A 48 19.28 -3.53 -6.01
N TRP A 49 18.16 -3.20 -5.36
CA TRP A 49 16.85 -3.17 -5.99
C TRP A 49 16.53 -1.85 -6.68
N LYS A 50 17.23 -0.78 -6.31
CA LYS A 50 16.92 0.59 -6.73
C LYS A 50 16.80 0.74 -8.25
N GLN A 51 17.83 0.35 -8.96
CA GLN A 51 17.86 0.55 -10.41
C GLN A 51 16.78 -0.29 -11.10
N TYR A 52 16.63 -1.53 -10.67
CA TYR A 52 15.64 -2.42 -11.25
C TYR A 52 14.21 -1.86 -11.10
N VAL A 53 13.81 -1.41 -9.89
CA VAL A 53 12.45 -0.90 -9.69
C VAL A 53 12.17 0.40 -10.42
N ILE A 54 13.19 1.24 -10.59
CA ILE A 54 13.09 2.48 -11.38
C ILE A 54 12.89 2.15 -12.86
N ASP A 55 13.69 1.24 -13.41
CA ASP A 55 13.62 0.88 -14.83
C ASP A 55 12.32 0.17 -15.17
N GLU A 56 11.89 -0.80 -14.34
CA GLU A 56 10.59 -1.47 -14.45
C GLU A 56 9.43 -0.45 -14.42
N SER A 57 9.50 0.51 -13.50
CA SER A 57 8.46 1.54 -13.39
C SER A 57 8.42 2.47 -14.61
N LYS A 58 9.58 2.84 -15.16
CA LYS A 58 9.66 3.65 -16.39
C LYS A 58 9.10 2.88 -17.60
N GLU A 59 9.44 1.60 -17.73
CA GLU A 59 8.88 0.72 -18.77
C GLU A 59 7.35 0.64 -18.64
N PHE A 60 6.84 0.46 -17.40
CA PHE A 60 5.42 0.44 -17.13
C PHE A 60 4.74 1.73 -17.63
N LEU A 61 5.29 2.89 -17.30
CA LEU A 61 4.71 4.19 -17.66
C LEU A 61 4.67 4.47 -19.17
N GLN A 62 5.52 3.83 -19.97
CA GLN A 62 5.50 3.94 -21.42
C GLN A 62 4.31 3.21 -22.06
N ASN A 63 3.72 2.26 -21.37
CA ASN A 63 2.62 1.45 -21.86
C ASN A 63 1.25 2.09 -21.55
N LYS A 64 0.20 1.51 -22.16
CA LYS A 64 -1.18 1.96 -21.93
C LYS A 64 -1.71 1.42 -20.62
N HIS A 65 -1.82 2.30 -19.63
CA HIS A 65 -2.35 2.02 -18.29
C HIS A 65 -3.36 3.09 -17.89
N THR A 66 -4.14 2.80 -16.84
CA THR A 66 -5.10 3.77 -16.29
C THR A 66 -4.38 4.99 -15.71
N ALA A 67 -5.08 6.11 -15.63
CA ALA A 67 -4.55 7.32 -15.00
C ALA A 67 -4.20 7.09 -13.52
N GLU A 68 -4.97 6.26 -12.82
CA GLU A 68 -4.73 5.90 -11.43
C GLU A 68 -3.45 5.09 -11.26
N GLU A 69 -3.26 4.01 -12.05
CA GLU A 69 -2.05 3.21 -12.02
C GLU A 69 -0.80 4.05 -12.30
N LYS A 70 -0.85 4.93 -13.31
CA LYS A 70 0.27 5.83 -13.63
C LYS A 70 0.56 6.81 -12.50
N ALA A 71 -0.47 7.38 -11.88
CA ALA A 71 -0.29 8.31 -10.77
C ALA A 71 0.28 7.62 -9.52
N VAL A 72 -0.13 6.37 -9.23
CA VAL A 72 0.45 5.57 -8.13
C VAL A 72 1.94 5.35 -8.37
N ILE A 73 2.32 4.85 -9.56
CA ILE A 73 3.74 4.58 -9.89
C ILE A 73 4.56 5.86 -9.84
N ASN A 74 4.10 6.95 -10.43
CA ASN A 74 4.78 8.25 -10.39
C ASN A 74 4.92 8.78 -8.96
N GLY A 75 3.90 8.60 -8.12
CA GLY A 75 3.96 8.98 -6.71
C GLY A 75 5.07 8.22 -5.96
N PHE A 76 5.19 6.91 -6.15
CA PHE A 76 6.30 6.15 -5.57
C PHE A 76 7.67 6.56 -6.12
N LEU A 77 7.78 6.83 -7.42
CA LEU A 77 9.02 7.35 -7.99
C LEU A 77 9.40 8.71 -7.41
N ALA A 78 8.41 9.60 -7.21
CA ALA A 78 8.64 10.90 -6.58
C ALA A 78 9.12 10.75 -5.12
N LEU A 79 8.65 9.73 -4.38
CA LEU A 79 9.16 9.38 -3.04
C LEU A 79 10.61 8.90 -3.09
N ILE A 80 10.99 8.08 -4.07
CA ILE A 80 12.38 7.62 -4.26
C ILE A 80 13.30 8.80 -4.56
N GLU A 81 12.83 9.74 -5.36
CA GLU A 81 13.55 10.96 -5.77
C GLU A 81 13.52 12.06 -4.69
N LYS A 82 12.69 11.90 -3.64
CA LYS A 82 12.35 12.94 -2.65
C LYS A 82 11.86 14.22 -3.29
N ASN A 83 11.16 14.10 -4.40
CA ASN A 83 10.60 15.24 -5.13
C ASN A 83 9.17 15.52 -4.62
N TRP A 84 9.08 16.36 -3.60
CA TRP A 84 7.82 16.64 -2.89
C TRP A 84 6.80 17.39 -3.75
N GLU A 85 7.24 18.23 -4.66
CA GLU A 85 6.36 18.93 -5.60
C GLU A 85 5.68 17.94 -6.57
N LYS A 86 6.47 17.06 -7.18
CA LYS A 86 5.96 15.99 -8.04
C LYS A 86 5.05 15.04 -7.26
N PHE A 87 5.42 14.69 -6.03
CA PHE A 87 4.58 13.85 -5.16
C PHE A 87 3.21 14.49 -4.88
N SER A 88 3.19 15.79 -4.54
CA SER A 88 1.97 16.57 -4.33
C SER A 88 1.07 16.57 -5.57
N LEU A 89 1.67 16.73 -6.76
CA LEU A 89 0.96 16.65 -8.03
C LEU A 89 0.31 15.27 -8.23
N GLU A 90 1.04 14.20 -7.92
CA GLU A 90 0.51 12.84 -8.10
C GLU A 90 -0.59 12.49 -7.10
N LEU A 91 -0.55 13.03 -5.88
CA LEU A 91 -1.70 12.94 -4.96
C LEU A 91 -2.95 13.61 -5.55
N ALA A 92 -2.80 14.78 -6.18
CA ALA A 92 -3.90 15.44 -6.87
C ALA A 92 -4.41 14.64 -8.08
N ASN A 93 -3.50 14.01 -8.84
CA ASN A 93 -3.86 13.15 -9.96
C ASN A 93 -4.62 11.90 -9.51
N LEU A 94 -4.23 11.29 -8.39
CA LEU A 94 -4.94 10.17 -7.77
C LEU A 94 -6.38 10.54 -7.37
N CYS A 95 -6.57 11.69 -6.75
CA CYS A 95 -7.91 12.19 -6.43
C CYS A 95 -8.76 12.43 -7.69
N LYS A 96 -8.15 12.98 -8.76
CA LYS A 96 -8.85 13.17 -10.04
C LYS A 96 -9.20 11.84 -10.72
N ALA A 97 -8.31 10.84 -10.65
CA ALA A 97 -8.55 9.51 -11.19
C ALA A 97 -9.65 8.80 -10.41
N HIS A 98 -9.62 8.88 -9.09
CA HIS A 98 -10.65 8.34 -8.21
C HIS A 98 -12.06 8.84 -8.58
N ARG A 99 -12.21 10.14 -8.81
CA ARG A 99 -13.48 10.75 -9.21
C ARG A 99 -14.07 10.13 -10.49
N LYS A 100 -13.21 9.66 -11.39
CA LYS A 100 -13.61 9.10 -12.69
C LYS A 100 -13.77 7.58 -12.64
N SER A 101 -13.31 6.92 -11.60
CA SER A 101 -13.38 5.47 -11.50
C SER A 101 -14.80 5.01 -11.24
N LYS A 102 -15.16 3.93 -11.95
CA LYS A 102 -16.44 3.23 -11.75
C LYS A 102 -16.28 1.98 -10.89
N ASP A 103 -15.05 1.65 -10.53
CA ASP A 103 -14.70 0.35 -9.93
C ASP A 103 -14.92 0.28 -8.41
N TYR A 104 -15.26 1.41 -7.78
CA TYR A 104 -15.47 1.47 -6.32
C TYR A 104 -16.82 0.95 -5.84
N GLY A 105 -17.56 0.28 -6.73
CA GLY A 105 -18.78 -0.43 -6.40
C GLY A 105 -19.86 0.44 -5.77
N GLU A 106 -20.76 -0.21 -5.04
CA GLU A 106 -21.89 0.45 -4.39
C GLU A 106 -21.56 0.97 -2.97
N ASN A 107 -20.35 0.68 -2.46
CA ASN A 107 -19.97 1.11 -1.12
C ASN A 107 -19.74 2.63 -1.07
N PRO A 108 -20.56 3.40 -0.32
CA PRO A 108 -20.46 4.84 -0.26
C PRO A 108 -19.14 5.33 0.35
N PHE A 109 -18.48 4.55 1.20
CA PHE A 109 -17.19 4.91 1.79
C PHE A 109 -16.06 4.85 0.77
N THR A 110 -16.02 3.82 -0.06
CA THR A 110 -15.00 3.68 -1.09
C THR A 110 -15.11 4.76 -2.16
N ARG A 111 -16.28 5.37 -2.35
CA ARG A 111 -16.48 6.50 -3.26
C ARG A 111 -16.00 7.83 -2.69
N LYS A 112 -16.00 7.99 -1.37
CA LYS A 112 -15.69 9.26 -0.70
C LYS A 112 -14.22 9.44 -0.36
N ILE A 113 -13.43 8.38 -0.36
CA ILE A 113 -12.02 8.43 0.04
C ILE A 113 -11.16 7.77 -1.04
N SER A 114 -10.19 8.49 -1.56
CA SER A 114 -9.16 7.89 -2.40
C SER A 114 -8.15 7.14 -1.54
N PHE A 115 -8.36 5.82 -1.40
CA PHE A 115 -7.46 4.96 -0.63
C PHE A 115 -6.01 5.00 -1.15
N PHE A 116 -5.82 5.17 -2.45
CA PHE A 116 -4.48 5.29 -3.01
C PHE A 116 -3.81 6.61 -2.62
N ALA A 117 -4.50 7.74 -2.75
CA ALA A 117 -3.94 9.03 -2.37
C ALA A 117 -3.65 9.09 -0.86
N PHE A 118 -4.61 8.63 -0.06
CA PHE A 118 -4.50 8.61 1.39
C PHE A 118 -3.40 7.67 1.87
N GLY A 119 -3.40 6.45 1.36
CA GLY A 119 -2.41 5.44 1.72
C GLY A 119 -1.00 5.85 1.30
N LEU A 120 -0.84 6.42 0.11
CA LEU A 120 0.47 6.88 -0.37
C LEU A 120 1.01 8.04 0.49
N TYR A 121 0.14 8.97 0.88
CA TYR A 121 0.50 10.04 1.82
C TYR A 121 0.92 9.49 3.19
N ASN A 122 0.16 8.56 3.76
CA ASN A 122 0.51 7.92 5.03
C ASN A 122 1.83 7.16 4.94
N PHE A 123 2.08 6.48 3.82
CA PHE A 123 3.34 5.77 3.61
C PHE A 123 4.52 6.74 3.52
N ALA A 124 4.35 7.88 2.84
CA ALA A 124 5.35 8.94 2.82
C ALA A 124 5.67 9.44 4.24
N ARG A 125 4.64 9.66 5.07
CA ARG A 125 4.80 10.04 6.48
C ARG A 125 5.56 9.00 7.29
N TYR A 126 5.26 7.74 7.08
CA TYR A 126 5.97 6.65 7.75
C TYR A 126 7.46 6.63 7.40
N LEU A 127 7.78 6.81 6.11
CA LEU A 127 9.17 6.73 5.62
C LEU A 127 10.00 7.98 5.97
N TYR A 128 9.42 9.16 5.84
CA TYR A 128 10.18 10.43 5.80
C TYR A 128 9.83 11.42 6.92
N ARG A 129 8.90 11.07 7.79
CA ARG A 129 8.53 11.84 8.99
C ARG A 129 8.52 13.37 8.81
N GLU A 130 9.62 14.05 9.15
CA GLU A 130 9.71 15.52 9.12
C GLU A 130 9.73 16.10 7.71
N GLU A 131 10.27 15.37 6.73
CA GLU A 131 10.36 15.85 5.36
C GLU A 131 8.97 15.99 4.69
N VAL A 132 7.97 15.29 5.21
CA VAL A 132 6.57 15.35 4.72
C VAL A 132 5.96 16.74 4.82
N LYS A 133 6.50 17.64 5.65
CA LYS A 133 6.06 19.04 5.77
C LYS A 133 6.18 19.78 4.44
N ASN A 134 7.02 19.29 3.54
CA ASN A 134 7.21 19.85 2.20
C ASN A 134 6.13 19.41 1.19
N ILE A 135 5.24 18.47 1.58
CA ILE A 135 4.16 17.99 0.73
C ILE A 135 3.00 18.98 0.81
N THR A 136 2.60 19.53 -0.33
CA THR A 136 1.36 20.29 -0.44
C THR A 136 0.22 19.34 -0.72
N LEU A 137 -0.69 19.19 0.23
CA LEU A 137 -1.86 18.34 0.05
C LEU A 137 -2.85 19.00 -0.91
N PRO A 138 -3.42 18.23 -1.87
CA PRO A 138 -4.45 18.78 -2.72
C PRO A 138 -5.71 19.08 -1.90
N GLN A 139 -6.28 20.27 -2.10
CA GLN A 139 -7.61 20.58 -1.60
C GLN A 139 -8.64 19.80 -2.42
N ASN A 140 -9.01 18.64 -1.93
CA ASN A 140 -9.88 17.73 -2.65
C ASN A 140 -10.73 16.90 -1.70
N GLU A 141 -12.03 16.76 -2.04
CA GLU A 141 -13.01 16.02 -1.24
C GLU A 141 -12.66 14.55 -1.00
N PHE A 142 -11.84 13.93 -1.88
CA PHE A 142 -11.42 12.53 -1.78
C PHE A 142 -10.20 12.32 -0.88
N LEU A 143 -9.51 13.40 -0.50
CA LEU A 143 -8.51 13.39 0.55
C LEU A 143 -9.16 13.91 1.84
N PHE A 144 -9.89 13.04 2.52
CA PHE A 144 -10.76 13.37 3.63
C PHE A 144 -9.98 13.99 4.81
N GLU A 145 -10.08 15.32 4.95
CA GLU A 145 -9.23 16.08 5.85
C GLU A 145 -9.47 15.74 7.32
N ASP A 146 -10.71 15.56 7.71
CA ASP A 146 -11.05 15.19 9.10
C ASP A 146 -10.41 13.86 9.51
N PHE A 147 -10.35 12.90 8.59
CA PHE A 147 -9.67 11.62 8.85
C PHE A 147 -8.16 11.81 8.96
N ARG A 148 -7.58 12.67 8.15
CA ARG A 148 -6.16 13.04 8.26
C ARG A 148 -5.85 13.67 9.61
N ILE A 149 -6.65 14.66 10.03
CA ILE A 149 -6.51 15.33 11.33
C ILE A 149 -6.65 14.32 12.46
N TYR A 150 -7.64 13.43 12.39
CA TYR A 150 -7.81 12.36 13.36
C TYR A 150 -6.58 11.47 13.45
N GLN A 151 -6.07 11.00 12.33
CA GLN A 151 -4.86 10.16 12.31
C GLN A 151 -3.64 10.91 12.88
N GLU A 152 -3.50 12.18 12.60
CA GLU A 152 -2.41 13.01 13.15
C GLU A 152 -2.55 13.20 14.65
N SER A 153 -3.75 13.49 15.14
CA SER A 153 -4.03 13.68 16.57
C SER A 153 -3.79 12.40 17.40
N THR A 154 -3.99 11.23 16.78
CA THR A 154 -3.71 9.92 17.38
C THR A 154 -2.30 9.41 17.11
N SER A 155 -1.39 10.25 16.60
CA SER A 155 -0.03 9.87 16.21
C SER A 155 0.00 8.71 15.20
N CYS A 156 -0.99 8.64 14.33
CA CYS A 156 -1.13 7.59 13.33
C CYS A 156 -1.13 6.16 13.92
N GLN A 157 -1.66 5.99 15.11
CA GLN A 157 -1.82 4.66 15.70
C GLN A 157 -2.72 3.78 14.84
N ILE A 158 -2.51 2.47 14.94
CA ILE A 158 -3.42 1.49 14.35
C ILE A 158 -4.79 1.68 14.99
N GLY A 159 -5.82 1.84 14.16
CA GLY A 159 -7.18 2.03 14.63
C GLY A 159 -7.71 0.83 15.44
N GLN A 160 -8.77 1.08 16.20
CA GLN A 160 -9.46 0.00 16.89
C GLN A 160 -10.19 -0.91 15.87
N PRO A 161 -10.43 -2.18 16.19
CA PRO A 161 -11.21 -3.07 15.35
C PRO A 161 -12.58 -2.46 15.05
N PHE A 162 -13.00 -2.54 13.80
CA PHE A 162 -14.33 -2.05 13.38
C PHE A 162 -15.47 -2.88 13.99
N CYS A 163 -15.21 -4.16 14.24
CA CYS A 163 -16.14 -5.09 14.83
C CYS A 163 -15.45 -5.88 15.94
N ILE A 164 -16.09 -5.96 17.08
CA ILE A 164 -15.71 -6.86 18.17
C ILE A 164 -16.75 -7.96 18.20
N PHE A 165 -16.31 -9.19 18.02
CA PHE A 165 -17.18 -10.35 18.03
C PHE A 165 -17.44 -10.78 19.48
N GLU A 166 -18.71 -11.13 19.77
CA GLU A 166 -19.15 -11.70 21.03
C GLU A 166 -19.31 -13.23 20.91
N GLU A 167 -19.65 -13.92 22.00
CA GLU A 167 -19.93 -15.34 21.97
C GLU A 167 -21.01 -15.69 20.91
N PRO A 168 -20.88 -16.78 20.13
CA PRO A 168 -19.79 -17.80 20.19
C PRO A 168 -18.58 -17.49 19.32
N LEU A 169 -18.43 -16.26 18.80
CA LEU A 169 -17.44 -15.90 17.80
C LEU A 169 -16.22 -15.17 18.37
N LEU A 170 -16.02 -15.22 19.71
CA LEU A 170 -14.89 -14.52 20.38
C LEU A 170 -13.52 -14.82 19.77
N LEU A 171 -13.29 -16.05 19.30
CA LEU A 171 -12.05 -16.46 18.65
C LEU A 171 -11.70 -15.60 17.42
N LEU A 172 -12.70 -15.02 16.74
CA LEU A 172 -12.46 -14.16 15.58
C LEU A 172 -11.74 -12.85 15.95
N ASN A 173 -11.86 -12.40 17.21
CA ASN A 173 -11.15 -11.22 17.69
C ASN A 173 -9.63 -11.45 17.79
N ASP A 174 -9.20 -12.70 17.87
CA ASP A 174 -7.79 -13.06 17.98
C ASP A 174 -7.13 -13.35 16.63
N PHE A 175 -7.92 -13.39 15.54
CA PHE A 175 -7.36 -13.63 14.19
C PHE A 175 -6.27 -12.64 13.80
N GLU A 176 -6.35 -11.39 14.22
CA GLU A 176 -5.30 -10.40 13.99
C GLU A 176 -4.01 -10.67 14.80
N LYS A 177 -4.12 -11.40 15.89
CA LYS A 177 -3.01 -11.73 16.80
C LYS A 177 -2.33 -13.03 16.41
N ILE A 178 -2.96 -13.85 15.57
CA ILE A 178 -2.42 -15.13 15.14
C ILE A 178 -1.39 -14.89 14.05
N ASP A 179 -0.12 -15.03 14.40
CA ASP A 179 0.96 -15.16 13.44
C ASP A 179 0.95 -16.59 12.89
N LEU A 180 0.22 -16.81 11.81
CA LEU A 180 0.31 -18.05 11.07
C LEU A 180 1.60 -18.01 10.23
N PRO A 181 2.61 -18.83 10.54
CA PRO A 181 3.77 -18.93 9.67
C PRO A 181 3.31 -19.44 8.32
N ILE A 182 3.52 -18.64 7.26
CA ILE A 182 3.22 -19.08 5.90
C ILE A 182 4.31 -20.07 5.49
N MET A 183 4.04 -21.35 5.66
CA MET A 183 4.94 -22.40 5.24
C MET A 183 4.63 -22.82 3.81
N TYR A 184 5.67 -22.82 2.97
CA TYR A 184 5.57 -23.25 1.58
C TYR A 184 6.45 -24.46 1.33
N LEU A 185 5.87 -25.48 0.73
CA LEU A 185 6.63 -26.57 0.09
C LEU A 185 6.98 -26.18 -1.34
N THR A 186 8.21 -26.49 -1.74
CA THR A 186 8.62 -26.32 -3.13
C THR A 186 8.30 -27.61 -3.88
N ALA A 187 7.23 -27.59 -4.68
CA ALA A 187 6.90 -28.68 -5.60
C ALA A 187 7.34 -28.28 -7.02
N GLY A 188 8.54 -28.68 -7.42
CA GLY A 188 9.13 -28.29 -8.70
C GLY A 188 9.39 -26.77 -8.77
N LYS A 189 8.76 -26.07 -9.75
CA LYS A 189 8.86 -24.62 -9.90
C LYS A 189 7.76 -23.84 -9.16
N LYS A 190 6.86 -24.52 -8.46
CA LYS A 190 5.72 -23.91 -7.77
C LYS A 190 5.92 -23.96 -6.25
N ARG A 191 5.60 -22.86 -5.57
CA ARG A 191 5.41 -22.87 -4.12
C ARG A 191 3.98 -23.30 -3.84
N VAL A 192 3.82 -24.30 -3.00
CA VAL A 192 2.52 -24.83 -2.57
C VAL A 192 2.41 -24.61 -1.07
N LEU A 193 1.23 -24.24 -0.61
CA LEU A 193 0.97 -24.08 0.83
C LEU A 193 1.16 -25.46 1.52
N ASP A 194 1.96 -25.47 2.58
CA ASP A 194 2.19 -26.69 3.39
C ASP A 194 1.03 -26.88 4.36
N ILE A 195 -0.07 -27.47 3.86
CA ILE A 195 -1.30 -27.69 4.62
C ILE A 195 -1.08 -28.70 5.77
N GLU A 196 -0.14 -29.63 5.64
CA GLU A 196 0.10 -30.65 6.67
C GLU A 196 0.71 -30.04 7.93
N ASN A 197 1.64 -29.09 7.79
CA ASN A 197 2.18 -28.38 8.93
C ASN A 197 1.21 -27.37 9.59
N TYR A 198 0.10 -27.02 8.91
CA TYR A 198 -0.96 -26.23 9.53
C TYR A 198 -1.94 -27.04 10.38
N ARG A 199 -1.88 -28.37 10.32
CA ARG A 199 -2.78 -29.26 11.07
C ARG A 199 -2.19 -29.78 12.38
N GLN A 200 -0.95 -29.40 12.68
CA GLN A 200 -0.30 -29.69 13.96
C GLN A 200 -0.43 -28.52 14.93
#